data_d6e1bfc02586eb2c0f7b7b193db18943
#
_entry.id   d6e1bfc02586eb2c0f7b7b193db18943
#
_cell.length_a   1.000
_cell.length_b   1.000
_cell.length_c   1.000
_cell.angle_alpha   90.00
_cell.angle_beta   90.00
_cell.angle_gamma   90.00
#
_symmetry.space_group_name_H-M   'P 1'
#
loop_
_entity.id
_entity.type
_entity.pdbx_description
1 polymer ?
#
loop_
_entity_poly.entity_id
_entity_poly.type
_entity_poly.pdbx_seq_one_letter_code
_entity_poly.pdbx_strand_id
1 'polypeptide(L)'
;MKSIVLGGTGSVGRHLVQFMVNSPKYQTIFLPVRHVLPEWTSLSPEKKEKLKIIEVPNLEFLSYPTTQLVQYFGNEKIDSLFNCLGAQSSDIYSLMQVDKIYTLKSIDLCERMNIDHFSVISNSNASSQSSSLYQSIKWQVEEEALRSRIKYVDIYKPYQLVGRDNAGCMEKFYSCLCCCIEGTHVFELAKAMTVSDVLIYNNRTSGEQGMLNGYRKQWNPEQIYYLASYEKYPK
;
A
#
# COMPACT_ATOMS: atom_id res chain seq x y z
N MET A 1 4.66 15.65 -1.33
CA MET A 1 4.12 14.50 -2.11
C MET A 1 2.60 14.45 -2.00
N LYS A 2 1.95 13.98 -3.06
CA LYS A 2 0.52 13.67 -3.08
C LYS A 2 0.37 12.19 -3.38
N SER A 3 -0.40 11.48 -2.56
CA SER A 3 -0.45 10.02 -2.62
C SER A 3 -1.88 9.51 -2.52
N ILE A 4 -2.16 8.38 -3.15
CA ILE A 4 -3.42 7.63 -2.98
C ILE A 4 -3.13 6.42 -2.08
N VAL A 5 -3.99 6.16 -1.10
CA VAL A 5 -3.93 4.96 -0.28
C VAL A 5 -5.22 4.16 -0.43
N LEU A 6 -5.17 3.03 -1.09
CA LEU A 6 -6.26 2.06 -1.16
C LEU A 6 -6.14 1.09 0.03
N GLY A 7 -7.26 0.79 0.67
CA GLY A 7 -7.27 -0.07 1.86
C GLY A 7 -6.79 0.62 3.14
N GLY A 8 -6.90 1.95 3.22
CA GLY A 8 -6.49 2.75 4.37
C GLY A 8 -7.17 2.39 5.69
N THR A 9 -8.33 1.73 5.66
CA THR A 9 -9.03 1.22 6.85
C THR A 9 -8.53 -0.15 7.33
N GLY A 10 -7.69 -0.83 6.54
CA GLY A 10 -7.09 -2.12 6.88
C GLY A 10 -5.91 -1.98 7.85
N SER A 11 -5.46 -3.11 8.43
CA SER A 11 -4.44 -3.12 9.48
C SER A 11 -3.12 -2.46 9.07
N VAL A 12 -2.62 -2.69 7.87
CA VAL A 12 -1.41 -2.01 7.37
C VAL A 12 -1.71 -0.58 6.94
N GLY A 13 -2.81 -0.38 6.19
CA GLY A 13 -3.18 0.93 5.64
C GLY A 13 -3.40 1.99 6.73
N ARG A 14 -3.97 1.64 7.88
CA ARG A 14 -4.15 2.56 9.02
C ARG A 14 -2.81 3.09 9.54
N HIS A 15 -1.85 2.20 9.75
CA HIS A 15 -0.50 2.61 10.16
C HIS A 15 0.20 3.45 9.09
N LEU A 16 0.04 3.06 7.81
CA LEU A 16 0.58 3.83 6.70
C LEU A 16 0.04 5.26 6.69
N VAL A 17 -1.27 5.43 6.77
CA VAL A 17 -1.92 6.75 6.85
C VAL A 17 -1.39 7.53 8.06
N GLN A 18 -1.25 6.88 9.22
CA GLN A 18 -0.70 7.51 10.43
C GLN A 18 0.73 8.02 10.22
N PHE A 19 1.61 7.24 9.59
CA PHE A 19 2.96 7.69 9.25
C PHE A 19 2.93 8.88 8.29
N MET A 20 2.11 8.80 7.24
CA MET A 20 2.04 9.84 6.21
C MET A 20 1.53 11.17 6.75
N VAL A 21 0.47 11.18 7.58
CA VAL A 21 -0.06 12.45 8.16
C VAL A 21 0.93 13.10 9.15
N ASN A 22 1.79 12.31 9.80
CA ASN A 22 2.84 12.81 10.69
C ASN A 22 4.10 13.27 9.95
N SER A 23 4.27 12.87 8.71
CA SER A 23 5.44 13.24 7.92
C SER A 23 5.24 14.59 7.21
N PRO A 24 6.21 15.52 7.27
CA PRO A 24 6.16 16.77 6.54
C PRO A 24 6.29 16.58 5.01
N LYS A 25 6.69 15.40 4.55
CA LYS A 25 6.87 15.10 3.13
C LYS A 25 5.54 14.96 2.38
N TYR A 26 4.48 14.51 3.07
CA TYR A 26 3.15 14.35 2.47
C TYR A 26 2.33 15.62 2.66
N GLN A 27 1.84 16.15 1.54
CA GLN A 27 0.98 17.34 1.48
C GLN A 27 -0.50 16.93 1.37
N THR A 28 -0.79 15.90 0.56
CA THR A 28 -2.15 15.43 0.35
C THR A 28 -2.17 13.91 0.27
N ILE A 29 -3.09 13.29 1.00
CA ILE A 29 -3.31 11.86 1.04
C ILE A 29 -4.77 11.62 0.64
N PHE A 30 -4.99 11.14 -0.57
CA PHE A 30 -6.31 10.74 -1.05
C PHE A 30 -6.65 9.36 -0.50
N LEU A 31 -7.77 9.26 0.17
CA LEU A 31 -8.14 8.09 0.94
C LEU A 31 -9.55 7.60 0.56
N PRO A 32 -9.67 6.82 -0.53
CA PRO A 32 -10.93 6.18 -0.89
C PRO A 32 -11.30 5.12 0.14
N VAL A 33 -12.46 5.28 0.79
CA VAL A 33 -12.93 4.41 1.88
C VAL A 33 -14.43 4.16 1.79
N ARG A 34 -14.90 3.06 2.34
CA ARG A 34 -16.33 2.74 2.48
C ARG A 34 -16.97 3.43 3.69
N HIS A 35 -16.16 3.75 4.69
CA HIS A 35 -16.56 4.44 5.91
C HIS A 35 -15.35 5.14 6.54
N VAL A 36 -15.60 6.25 7.20
CA VAL A 36 -14.56 7.04 7.88
C VAL A 36 -14.25 6.39 9.24
N LEU A 37 -12.97 6.28 9.57
CA LEU A 37 -12.56 5.78 10.89
C LEU A 37 -12.64 6.91 11.94
N PRO A 38 -13.08 6.62 13.19
CA PRO A 38 -13.18 7.63 14.26
C PRO A 38 -11.87 8.34 14.54
N GLU A 39 -10.74 7.65 14.45
CA GLU A 39 -9.41 8.21 14.69
C GLU A 39 -9.05 9.35 13.73
N TRP A 40 -9.57 9.35 12.51
CA TRP A 40 -9.32 10.42 11.54
C TRP A 40 -10.14 11.67 11.83
N THR A 41 -11.28 11.53 12.50
CA THR A 41 -12.11 12.66 12.93
C THR A 41 -11.52 13.41 14.12
N SER A 42 -10.62 12.78 14.88
CA SER A 42 -9.96 13.34 16.07
C SER A 42 -8.56 13.92 15.79
N LEU A 43 -8.08 13.87 14.54
CA LEU A 43 -6.80 14.47 14.14
C LEU A 43 -6.80 15.99 14.35
N SER A 44 -5.62 16.57 14.57
CA SER A 44 -5.44 18.03 14.58
C SER A 44 -5.84 18.65 13.23
N PRO A 45 -6.27 19.93 13.21
CA PRO A 45 -6.68 20.60 11.96
C PRO A 45 -5.65 20.49 10.83
N GLU A 46 -4.37 20.69 11.15
CA GLU A 46 -3.26 20.60 10.20
C GLU A 46 -3.17 19.19 9.55
N LYS A 47 -3.32 18.12 10.35
CA LYS A 47 -3.29 16.75 9.86
C LYS A 47 -4.53 16.41 9.04
N LYS A 48 -5.70 16.94 9.44
CA LYS A 48 -6.95 16.79 8.69
C LYS A 48 -6.87 17.41 7.30
N GLU A 49 -6.21 18.56 7.17
CA GLU A 49 -6.02 19.21 5.86
C GLU A 49 -5.30 18.31 4.87
N LYS A 50 -4.35 17.49 5.34
CA LYS A 50 -3.62 16.54 4.50
C LYS A 50 -4.51 15.39 4.00
N LEU A 51 -5.54 14.99 4.77
CA LEU A 51 -6.42 13.87 4.41
C LEU A 51 -7.57 14.33 3.54
N LYS A 52 -7.62 13.80 2.33
CA LYS A 52 -8.77 13.93 1.43
C LYS A 52 -9.53 12.60 1.44
N ILE A 53 -10.44 12.48 2.41
CA ILE A 53 -11.28 11.28 2.55
C ILE A 53 -12.34 11.30 1.46
N ILE A 54 -12.45 10.20 0.72
CA ILE A 54 -13.36 10.04 -0.41
C ILE A 54 -14.26 8.83 -0.08
N GLU A 55 -15.47 9.10 0.38
CA GLU A 55 -16.41 8.03 0.68
C GLU A 55 -17.00 7.45 -0.60
N VAL A 56 -16.77 6.17 -0.82
CA VAL A 56 -17.21 5.42 -1.98
C VAL A 56 -17.73 4.05 -1.57
N PRO A 57 -18.82 3.54 -2.19
CA PRO A 57 -19.38 2.24 -1.80
C PRO A 57 -18.46 1.07 -2.18
N ASN A 58 -17.66 1.25 -3.23
CA ASN A 58 -16.71 0.27 -3.75
C ASN A 58 -15.62 0.98 -4.55
N LEU A 59 -14.69 0.22 -5.12
CA LEU A 59 -13.57 0.75 -5.90
C LEU A 59 -13.79 0.65 -7.43
N GLU A 60 -15.03 0.56 -7.92
CA GLU A 60 -15.32 0.53 -9.34
C GLU A 60 -14.91 1.82 -10.06
N PHE A 61 -14.94 2.97 -9.35
CA PHE A 61 -14.52 4.25 -9.87
C PHE A 61 -13.06 4.28 -10.37
N LEU A 62 -12.20 3.35 -9.92
CA LEU A 62 -10.82 3.22 -10.42
C LEU A 62 -10.77 2.98 -11.94
N SER A 63 -11.84 2.44 -12.51
CA SER A 63 -11.97 2.21 -13.97
C SER A 63 -12.56 3.40 -14.73
N TYR A 64 -12.93 4.47 -14.05
CA TYR A 64 -13.53 5.64 -14.72
C TYR A 64 -12.48 6.36 -15.60
N PRO A 65 -12.92 7.02 -16.69
CA PRO A 65 -12.05 7.86 -17.50
C PRO A 65 -11.32 8.90 -16.65
N THR A 66 -10.10 9.26 -17.04
CA THR A 66 -9.25 10.21 -16.29
C THR A 66 -9.97 11.54 -16.06
N THR A 67 -10.78 12.00 -17.02
CA THR A 67 -11.60 13.21 -16.91
C THR A 67 -12.62 13.16 -15.76
N GLN A 68 -13.13 11.98 -15.41
CA GLN A 68 -14.03 11.80 -14.27
C GLN A 68 -13.27 11.62 -12.96
N LEU A 69 -12.03 11.10 -12.99
CA LEU A 69 -11.22 10.93 -11.79
C LEU A 69 -10.79 12.25 -11.15
N VAL A 70 -10.80 13.35 -11.93
CA VAL A 70 -10.52 14.70 -11.44
C VAL A 70 -11.44 15.10 -10.27
N GLN A 71 -12.69 14.65 -10.26
CA GLN A 71 -13.60 14.92 -9.15
C GLN A 71 -13.16 14.29 -7.82
N TYR A 72 -12.39 13.21 -7.87
CA TYR A 72 -11.86 12.50 -6.69
C TYR A 72 -10.46 12.97 -6.29
N PHE A 73 -9.59 13.21 -7.27
CA PHE A 73 -8.17 13.43 -7.05
C PHE A 73 -7.67 14.82 -7.45
N GLY A 74 -8.52 15.63 -8.06
CA GLY A 74 -8.10 16.93 -8.63
C GLY A 74 -7.27 16.76 -9.91
N ASN A 75 -6.76 17.91 -10.42
CA ASN A 75 -5.94 17.96 -11.64
C ASN A 75 -4.43 17.89 -11.36
N GLU A 76 -4.03 17.78 -10.10
CA GLU A 76 -2.63 17.85 -9.77
C GLU A 76 -1.96 16.48 -9.89
N LYS A 77 -0.64 16.50 -10.17
CA LYS A 77 0.15 15.27 -10.25
C LYS A 77 0.12 14.53 -8.92
N ILE A 78 -0.19 13.24 -8.98
CA ILE A 78 -0.06 12.30 -7.87
C ILE A 78 1.29 11.61 -8.00
N ASP A 79 2.05 11.55 -6.90
CA ASP A 79 3.40 10.99 -6.88
C ASP A 79 3.39 9.48 -6.71
N SER A 80 2.51 8.95 -5.84
CA SER A 80 2.50 7.53 -5.47
C SER A 80 1.09 6.98 -5.20
N LEU A 81 0.93 5.67 -5.44
CA LEU A 81 -0.25 4.91 -5.05
C LEU A 81 0.16 3.69 -4.22
N PHE A 82 -0.42 3.59 -3.03
CA PHE A 82 -0.24 2.46 -2.12
C PHE A 82 -1.47 1.56 -2.19
N ASN A 83 -1.27 0.31 -2.55
CA ASN A 83 -2.30 -0.70 -2.52
C ASN A 83 -2.12 -1.60 -1.29
N CYS A 84 -2.88 -1.29 -0.24
CA CYS A 84 -2.98 -2.07 1.00
C CYS A 84 -4.25 -2.92 1.05
N LEU A 85 -4.87 -3.18 -0.10
CA LEU A 85 -6.06 -4.01 -0.19
C LEU A 85 -5.73 -5.47 0.10
N GLY A 86 -6.66 -6.15 0.74
CA GLY A 86 -6.62 -7.58 0.99
C GLY A 86 -7.97 -8.05 1.51
N ALA A 87 -8.48 -9.15 0.96
CA ALA A 87 -9.71 -9.76 1.46
C ALA A 87 -9.49 -10.37 2.85
N GLN A 88 -10.43 -10.13 3.75
CA GLN A 88 -10.43 -10.78 5.08
C GLN A 88 -11.12 -12.15 5.06
N SER A 89 -11.67 -12.54 3.93
CA SER A 89 -12.41 -13.77 3.71
C SER A 89 -11.62 -14.72 2.83
N SER A 90 -11.74 -16.01 3.08
CA SER A 90 -11.27 -17.08 2.17
C SER A 90 -12.24 -17.34 1.02
N ASP A 91 -13.34 -16.61 0.95
CA ASP A 91 -14.29 -16.67 -0.15
C ASP A 91 -13.63 -16.28 -1.48
N ILE A 92 -13.78 -17.15 -2.47
CA ILE A 92 -13.13 -17.01 -3.79
C ILE A 92 -13.55 -15.70 -4.47
N TYR A 93 -14.82 -15.31 -4.37
CA TYR A 93 -15.30 -14.07 -4.98
C TYR A 93 -14.61 -12.84 -4.39
N SER A 94 -14.53 -12.77 -3.06
CA SER A 94 -13.83 -11.68 -2.35
C SER A 94 -12.35 -11.63 -2.68
N LEU A 95 -11.66 -12.77 -2.75
CA LEU A 95 -10.26 -12.85 -3.15
C LEU A 95 -10.07 -12.34 -4.59
N MET A 96 -10.89 -12.81 -5.53
CA MET A 96 -10.81 -12.37 -6.92
C MET A 96 -11.10 -10.87 -7.06
N GLN A 97 -12.12 -10.37 -6.39
CA GLN A 97 -12.52 -8.97 -6.51
C GLN A 97 -11.50 -8.03 -5.86
N VAL A 98 -11.09 -8.31 -4.63
CA VAL A 98 -10.27 -7.39 -3.83
C VAL A 98 -8.78 -7.56 -4.15
N ASP A 99 -8.26 -8.79 -4.08
CA ASP A 99 -6.83 -9.04 -4.20
C ASP A 99 -6.35 -9.04 -5.65
N LYS A 100 -7.23 -9.36 -6.63
CA LYS A 100 -6.86 -9.36 -8.05
C LYS A 100 -7.44 -8.15 -8.78
N ILE A 101 -8.77 -8.09 -8.96
CA ILE A 101 -9.41 -7.12 -9.87
C ILE A 101 -9.13 -5.69 -9.45
N TYR A 102 -9.33 -5.32 -8.19
CA TYR A 102 -9.06 -3.95 -7.74
C TYR A 102 -7.57 -3.61 -7.76
N THR A 103 -6.70 -4.59 -7.55
CA THR A 103 -5.25 -4.36 -7.66
C THR A 103 -4.85 -4.12 -9.13
N LEU A 104 -5.37 -4.90 -10.09
CA LEU A 104 -5.14 -4.66 -11.52
C LEU A 104 -5.68 -3.29 -11.95
N LYS A 105 -6.86 -2.91 -11.49
CA LYS A 105 -7.42 -1.56 -11.74
C LYS A 105 -6.54 -0.46 -11.15
N SER A 106 -5.86 -0.70 -10.03
CA SER A 106 -4.96 0.29 -9.44
C SER A 106 -3.66 0.44 -10.22
N ILE A 107 -3.15 -0.63 -10.84
CA ILE A 107 -2.01 -0.58 -11.76
C ILE A 107 -2.39 0.23 -13.01
N ASP A 108 -3.52 -0.09 -13.64
CA ASP A 108 -4.05 0.65 -14.79
C ASP A 108 -4.29 2.14 -14.45
N LEU A 109 -4.82 2.44 -13.27
CA LEU A 109 -4.98 3.81 -12.78
C LEU A 109 -3.63 4.54 -12.74
N CYS A 110 -2.59 3.92 -12.19
CA CYS A 110 -1.26 4.52 -12.15
C CYS A 110 -0.74 4.87 -13.55
N GLU A 111 -0.91 3.96 -14.52
CA GLU A 111 -0.49 4.21 -15.91
C GLU A 111 -1.29 5.35 -16.55
N ARG A 112 -2.63 5.37 -16.40
CA ARG A 112 -3.49 6.41 -16.99
C ARG A 112 -3.27 7.79 -16.39
N MET A 113 -2.98 7.87 -15.10
CA MET A 113 -2.73 9.14 -14.39
C MET A 113 -1.24 9.51 -14.33
N ASN A 114 -0.35 8.74 -14.95
CA ASN A 114 1.10 8.93 -14.90
C ASN A 114 1.64 9.03 -13.46
N ILE A 115 1.14 8.17 -12.56
CA ILE A 115 1.65 8.06 -11.20
C ILE A 115 3.00 7.34 -11.26
N ASP A 116 4.04 7.97 -10.70
CA ASP A 116 5.40 7.49 -10.87
C ASP A 116 5.74 6.28 -10.00
N HIS A 117 5.10 6.13 -8.83
CA HIS A 117 5.39 5.05 -7.89
C HIS A 117 4.13 4.25 -7.52
N PHE A 118 4.21 2.94 -7.66
CA PHE A 118 3.20 1.97 -7.23
C PHE A 118 3.78 1.06 -6.16
N SER A 119 3.09 0.94 -5.04
CA SER A 119 3.49 0.14 -3.88
C SER A 119 2.38 -0.86 -3.55
N VAL A 120 2.68 -2.15 -3.51
CA VAL A 120 1.69 -3.22 -3.29
C VAL A 120 2.16 -4.27 -2.29
N ILE A 121 1.21 -4.77 -1.50
CA ILE A 121 1.44 -5.85 -0.54
C ILE A 121 1.08 -7.19 -1.20
N SER A 122 2.08 -8.07 -1.28
CA SER A 122 1.95 -9.43 -1.75
C SER A 122 2.10 -10.44 -0.60
N ASN A 123 2.74 -11.57 -0.86
CA ASN A 123 2.99 -12.63 0.11
C ASN A 123 4.33 -13.32 -0.20
N SER A 124 5.08 -13.71 0.83
CA SER A 124 6.38 -14.38 0.68
C SER A 124 6.31 -15.67 -0.15
N ASN A 125 5.17 -16.37 -0.09
CA ASN A 125 4.92 -17.63 -0.79
C ASN A 125 4.17 -17.47 -2.11
N ALA A 126 4.02 -16.23 -2.64
CA ALA A 126 3.40 -16.00 -3.93
C ALA A 126 4.20 -16.73 -5.04
N SER A 127 3.51 -17.61 -5.80
CA SER A 127 4.15 -18.46 -6.80
C SER A 127 3.13 -18.94 -7.84
N SER A 128 3.57 -19.07 -9.10
CA SER A 128 2.78 -19.68 -10.18
C SER A 128 2.48 -21.16 -9.95
N GLN A 129 3.30 -21.84 -9.16
CA GLN A 129 3.19 -23.27 -8.87
C GLN A 129 2.41 -23.56 -7.58
N SER A 130 1.93 -22.52 -6.89
CA SER A 130 1.21 -22.73 -5.64
C SER A 130 -0.16 -23.36 -5.89
N SER A 131 -0.50 -24.38 -5.08
CA SER A 131 -1.85 -24.95 -5.01
C SER A 131 -2.85 -24.03 -4.30
N SER A 132 -2.37 -23.01 -3.58
CA SER A 132 -3.20 -21.99 -2.94
C SER A 132 -3.65 -20.95 -3.96
N LEU A 133 -4.97 -20.80 -4.12
CA LEU A 133 -5.54 -19.76 -4.99
C LEU A 133 -5.07 -18.36 -4.58
N TYR A 134 -4.99 -18.08 -3.28
CA TYR A 134 -4.51 -16.80 -2.75
C TYR A 134 -3.08 -16.49 -3.21
N GLN A 135 -2.16 -17.45 -3.06
CA GLN A 135 -0.76 -17.28 -3.43
C GLN A 135 -0.59 -17.15 -4.95
N SER A 136 -1.39 -17.89 -5.73
CA SER A 136 -1.42 -17.78 -7.19
C SER A 136 -1.93 -16.42 -7.65
N ILE A 137 -2.98 -15.89 -7.00
CA ILE A 137 -3.51 -14.53 -7.28
C ILE A 137 -2.43 -13.48 -6.97
N LYS A 138 -1.77 -13.57 -5.81
CA LYS A 138 -0.70 -12.64 -5.44
C LYS A 138 0.44 -12.66 -6.47
N TRP A 139 0.86 -13.85 -6.92
CA TRP A 139 1.85 -13.97 -7.98
C TRP A 139 1.40 -13.31 -9.30
N GLN A 140 0.16 -13.53 -9.74
CA GLN A 140 -0.36 -12.91 -10.96
C GLN A 140 -0.32 -11.38 -10.89
N VAL A 141 -0.66 -10.82 -9.76
CA VAL A 141 -0.62 -9.37 -9.52
C VAL A 141 0.83 -8.85 -9.52
N GLU A 142 1.78 -9.59 -8.92
CA GLU A 142 3.20 -9.25 -8.98
C GLU A 142 3.69 -9.14 -10.43
N GLU A 143 3.36 -10.15 -11.25
CA GLU A 143 3.74 -10.18 -12.67
C GLU A 143 3.19 -8.98 -13.45
N GLU A 144 1.92 -8.63 -13.25
CA GLU A 144 1.33 -7.46 -13.91
C GLU A 144 1.98 -6.15 -13.44
N ALA A 145 2.24 -6.01 -12.15
CA ALA A 145 2.95 -4.85 -11.62
C ALA A 145 4.37 -4.73 -12.21
N LEU A 146 5.10 -5.85 -12.33
CA LEU A 146 6.44 -5.88 -12.91
C LEU A 146 6.45 -5.56 -14.42
N ARG A 147 5.38 -5.91 -15.15
CA ARG A 147 5.24 -5.62 -16.60
C ARG A 147 4.71 -4.23 -16.89
N SER A 148 4.16 -3.53 -15.89
CA SER A 148 3.59 -2.21 -16.04
C SER A 148 4.60 -1.17 -16.52
N ARG A 149 4.12 -0.06 -17.09
CA ARG A 149 4.96 1.07 -17.49
C ARG A 149 5.24 2.05 -16.34
N ILE A 150 4.81 1.73 -15.12
CA ILE A 150 5.03 2.55 -13.94
C ILE A 150 6.54 2.65 -13.66
N LYS A 151 7.02 3.84 -13.36
CA LYS A 151 8.46 4.11 -13.25
C LYS A 151 9.11 3.39 -12.06
N TYR A 152 8.45 3.40 -10.91
CA TYR A 152 8.92 2.76 -9.68
C TYR A 152 7.85 1.79 -9.17
N VAL A 153 8.24 0.54 -8.94
CA VAL A 153 7.33 -0.49 -8.44
C VAL A 153 7.96 -1.18 -7.25
N ASP A 154 7.28 -1.09 -6.10
CA ASP A 154 7.63 -1.80 -4.87
C ASP A 154 6.61 -2.90 -4.58
N ILE A 155 7.08 -4.13 -4.51
CA ILE A 155 6.29 -5.31 -4.15
C ILE A 155 6.79 -5.82 -2.80
N TYR A 156 5.98 -5.68 -1.76
CA TYR A 156 6.32 -6.15 -0.43
C TYR A 156 5.81 -7.58 -0.24
N LYS A 157 6.73 -8.49 0.07
CA LYS A 157 6.46 -9.93 0.24
C LYS A 157 6.61 -10.34 1.72
N PRO A 158 5.71 -9.86 2.60
CA PRO A 158 5.81 -10.19 4.02
C PRO A 158 5.54 -11.68 4.26
N TYR A 159 6.03 -12.18 5.39
CA TYR A 159 5.51 -13.39 6.03
C TYR A 159 4.05 -13.15 6.45
N GLN A 160 3.50 -14.07 7.24
CA GLN A 160 2.19 -13.85 7.82
C GLN A 160 2.15 -12.52 8.58
N LEU A 161 1.15 -11.68 8.28
CA LEU A 161 0.99 -10.40 8.97
C LEU A 161 0.53 -10.62 10.41
N VAL A 162 1.25 -10.05 11.36
CA VAL A 162 0.94 -10.08 12.80
C VAL A 162 0.68 -8.67 13.32
N GLY A 163 0.01 -8.57 14.48
CA GLY A 163 -0.33 -7.28 15.09
C GLY A 163 -1.56 -6.62 14.46
N ARG A 164 -2.49 -7.40 13.90
CA ARG A 164 -3.76 -6.91 13.39
C ARG A 164 -4.74 -6.67 14.55
N ASP A 165 -5.46 -5.55 14.51
CA ASP A 165 -6.47 -5.22 15.56
C ASP A 165 -7.61 -6.24 15.64
N ASN A 166 -8.01 -6.79 14.48
CA ASN A 166 -9.07 -7.79 14.36
C ASN A 166 -8.53 -9.22 14.24
N ALA A 167 -7.34 -9.49 14.80
CA ALA A 167 -6.76 -10.82 14.82
C ALA A 167 -7.71 -11.79 15.53
N GLY A 168 -8.07 -12.88 14.87
CA GLY A 168 -8.88 -13.95 15.46
C GLY A 168 -8.18 -14.56 16.68
N CYS A 169 -8.95 -15.24 17.55
CA CYS A 169 -8.44 -15.86 18.77
C CYS A 169 -7.23 -16.78 18.50
N MET A 170 -7.24 -17.50 17.39
CA MET A 170 -6.14 -18.34 16.94
C MET A 170 -4.90 -17.53 16.58
N GLU A 171 -5.03 -16.40 15.88
CA GLU A 171 -3.91 -15.53 15.51
C GLU A 171 -3.27 -14.90 16.76
N LYS A 172 -4.08 -14.49 17.74
CA LYS A 172 -3.64 -14.00 19.05
C LYS A 172 -2.93 -15.10 19.84
N PHE A 173 -3.45 -16.35 19.78
CA PHE A 173 -2.84 -17.50 20.43
C PHE A 173 -1.49 -17.84 19.77
N TYR A 174 -1.42 -17.86 18.46
CA TYR A 174 -0.17 -18.04 17.72
C TYR A 174 0.83 -16.91 17.98
N SER A 175 0.41 -15.65 18.06
CA SER A 175 1.32 -14.55 18.40
C SER A 175 1.83 -14.61 19.84
N CYS A 176 1.10 -15.24 20.76
CA CYS A 176 1.52 -15.46 22.14
C CYS A 176 2.44 -16.68 22.31
N LEU A 177 2.23 -17.74 21.52
CA LEU A 177 3.08 -18.95 21.55
C LEU A 177 4.34 -18.84 20.70
N CYS A 178 4.47 -17.81 19.90
CA CYS A 178 5.42 -17.72 18.81
C CYS A 178 6.63 -16.84 19.09
N CYS A 179 7.52 -17.32 19.92
CA CYS A 179 8.94 -17.13 19.67
C CYS A 179 9.44 -17.85 18.39
N CYS A 180 8.56 -18.56 17.67
CA CYS A 180 8.94 -19.52 16.61
C CYS A 180 8.20 -19.35 15.27
N ILE A 181 7.21 -18.45 15.13
CA ILE A 181 6.59 -18.17 13.82
C ILE A 181 7.13 -16.86 13.28
N GLU A 182 7.81 -16.95 12.17
CA GLU A 182 8.27 -15.79 11.40
C GLU A 182 7.04 -15.01 10.90
N GLY A 183 6.74 -13.87 11.54
CA GLY A 183 5.66 -12.95 11.17
C GLY A 183 6.22 -11.59 10.82
N THR A 184 5.54 -10.87 9.91
CA THR A 184 5.85 -9.46 9.62
C THR A 184 4.84 -8.58 10.34
N HIS A 185 5.30 -7.70 11.23
CA HIS A 185 4.41 -6.81 11.96
C HIS A 185 3.81 -5.75 11.02
N VAL A 186 2.49 -5.53 11.10
CA VAL A 186 1.78 -4.58 10.23
C VAL A 186 2.37 -3.16 10.31
N PHE A 187 2.82 -2.75 11.49
CA PHE A 187 3.47 -1.47 11.72
C PHE A 187 4.82 -1.37 10.98
N GLU A 188 5.66 -2.40 11.04
CA GLU A 188 6.96 -2.43 10.36
C GLU A 188 6.79 -2.40 8.84
N LEU A 189 5.82 -3.14 8.32
CA LEU A 189 5.50 -3.11 6.89
C LEU A 189 5.06 -1.70 6.44
N ALA A 190 4.14 -1.08 7.17
CA ALA A 190 3.68 0.27 6.86
C ALA A 190 4.81 1.31 6.91
N LYS A 191 5.71 1.19 7.90
CA LYS A 191 6.89 2.05 8.02
C LYS A 191 7.83 1.86 6.83
N ALA A 192 8.13 0.61 6.46
CA ALA A 192 8.98 0.30 5.31
C ALA A 192 8.42 0.90 4.01
N MET A 193 7.10 0.76 3.79
CA MET A 193 6.43 1.34 2.61
C MET A 193 6.59 2.87 2.57
N THR A 194 6.45 3.54 3.70
CA THR A 194 6.61 5.01 3.80
C THR A 194 8.06 5.43 3.57
N VAL A 195 9.02 4.70 4.13
CA VAL A 195 10.46 4.98 3.97
C VAL A 195 10.87 4.87 2.51
N SER A 196 10.46 3.79 1.82
CA SER A 196 10.78 3.60 0.40
C SER A 196 10.25 4.74 -0.47
N ASP A 197 8.98 5.13 -0.27
CA ASP A 197 8.35 6.22 -1.04
C ASP A 197 9.11 7.55 -0.87
N VAL A 198 9.51 7.88 0.35
CA VAL A 198 10.26 9.11 0.62
C VAL A 198 11.66 9.05 0.02
N LEU A 199 12.33 7.90 0.06
CA LEU A 199 13.64 7.74 -0.59
C LEU A 199 13.54 7.92 -2.11
N ILE A 200 12.52 7.34 -2.75
CA ILE A 200 12.24 7.54 -4.18
C ILE A 200 12.01 9.02 -4.48
N TYR A 201 11.14 9.66 -3.70
CA TYR A 201 10.83 11.08 -3.89
C TYR A 201 12.05 11.98 -3.74
N ASN A 202 12.85 11.79 -2.70
CA ASN A 202 14.07 12.57 -2.49
C ASN A 202 15.07 12.39 -3.64
N ASN A 203 15.29 11.16 -4.11
CA ASN A 203 16.19 10.88 -5.22
C ASN A 203 15.70 11.53 -6.53
N ARG A 204 14.38 11.63 -6.75
CA ARG A 204 13.81 12.33 -7.92
C ARG A 204 14.02 13.84 -7.86
N THR A 205 14.00 14.43 -6.66
CA THR A 205 14.04 15.88 -6.46
C THR A 205 15.45 16.42 -6.26
N SER A 206 16.42 15.60 -5.84
CA SER A 206 17.82 16.02 -5.62
C SER A 206 18.62 16.26 -6.89
N GLY A 207 18.08 15.89 -8.06
CA GLY A 207 18.80 16.06 -9.34
C GLY A 207 20.05 15.17 -9.48
N GLU A 208 20.31 14.30 -8.54
CA GLU A 208 21.36 13.28 -8.65
C GLU A 208 20.97 12.26 -9.74
N GLN A 209 21.40 12.53 -10.94
CA GLN A 209 21.10 11.76 -12.17
C GLN A 209 21.66 10.31 -12.14
N GLY A 210 22.15 9.83 -11.02
CA GLY A 210 22.94 8.60 -10.94
C GLY A 210 22.22 7.33 -10.55
N MET A 211 21.07 7.35 -9.89
CA MET A 211 20.63 6.12 -9.23
C MET A 211 19.29 5.49 -9.66
N LEU A 212 18.31 6.20 -10.19
CA LEU A 212 17.04 5.52 -10.48
C LEU A 212 16.31 6.09 -11.71
N ASN A 213 16.69 5.65 -12.90
CA ASN A 213 15.84 5.83 -14.10
C ASN A 213 14.57 4.97 -14.10
N GLY A 214 14.13 4.56 -12.92
CA GLY A 214 13.04 3.62 -12.69
C GLY A 214 13.58 2.28 -12.17
N TYR A 215 12.83 1.66 -11.27
CA TYR A 215 13.16 0.31 -10.79
C TYR A 215 11.91 -0.48 -10.47
N ARG A 216 12.12 -1.81 -10.37
CA ARG A 216 11.15 -2.77 -9.86
C ARG A 216 11.80 -3.56 -8.75
N LYS A 217 11.29 -3.42 -7.54
CA LYS A 217 11.87 -4.03 -6.35
C LYS A 217 10.85 -4.96 -5.69
N GLN A 218 11.29 -6.17 -5.41
CA GLN A 218 10.60 -7.09 -4.51
C GLN A 218 11.32 -7.07 -3.18
N TRP A 219 10.59 -6.76 -2.10
CA TRP A 219 11.11 -6.68 -0.75
C TRP A 219 10.74 -7.95 0.00
N ASN A 220 11.72 -8.78 0.31
CA ASN A 220 11.53 -9.95 1.17
C ASN A 220 11.35 -9.52 2.65
N PRO A 221 10.95 -10.42 3.56
CA PRO A 221 10.67 -10.04 4.94
C PRO A 221 11.85 -9.39 5.66
N GLU A 222 13.07 -9.90 5.50
CA GLU A 222 14.28 -9.35 6.12
C GLU A 222 14.57 -7.93 5.60
N GLN A 223 14.40 -7.71 4.31
CA GLN A 223 14.56 -6.39 3.70
C GLN A 223 13.50 -5.40 4.16
N ILE A 224 12.26 -5.87 4.42
CA ILE A 224 11.19 -5.05 5.00
C ILE A 224 11.61 -4.56 6.40
N TYR A 225 12.11 -5.45 7.26
CA TYR A 225 12.61 -5.08 8.59
C TYR A 225 13.79 -4.12 8.51
N TYR A 226 14.76 -4.39 7.62
CA TYR A 226 15.89 -3.48 7.42
C TYR A 226 15.44 -2.09 7.00
N LEU A 227 14.51 -1.99 6.06
CA LEU A 227 13.97 -0.72 5.58
C LEU A 227 13.19 0.01 6.70
N ALA A 228 12.41 -0.73 7.49
CA ALA A 228 11.68 -0.17 8.62
C ALA A 228 12.60 0.34 9.75
N SER A 229 13.79 -0.22 9.90
CA SER A 229 14.80 0.19 10.89
C SER A 229 15.58 1.45 10.49
N TYR A 230 15.37 1.98 9.28
CA TYR A 230 16.12 3.12 8.77
C TYR A 230 15.88 4.38 9.61
N GLU A 231 16.92 4.81 10.36
CA GLU A 231 16.80 5.83 11.42
C GLU A 231 16.65 7.28 10.92
N LYS A 232 16.98 7.57 9.66
CA LYS A 232 16.85 8.93 9.08
C LYS A 232 15.41 9.38 8.87
N TYR A 233 14.42 8.54 9.22
CA TYR A 233 13.03 8.92 9.16
C TYR A 233 12.61 9.56 10.49
N PRO A 234 12.10 10.80 10.53
CA PRO A 234 11.64 11.42 11.78
C PRO A 234 10.51 10.56 12.35
N LYS A 235 10.63 10.30 13.67
CA LYS A 235 9.62 9.60 14.48
C LYS A 235 8.33 10.39 14.54
#